data_505590c918f916ce8d8ec5aaeec2cd80
#
_entry.id   505590c918f916ce8d8ec5aaeec2cd80
#
_cell.length_a   1.000
_cell.length_b   1.000
_cell.length_c   1.000
_cell.angle_alpha   90.00
_cell.angle_beta   90.00
_cell.angle_gamma   90.00
#
_symmetry.space_group_name_H-M   'P 1'
#
loop_
_entity.id
_entity.type
_entity.pdbx_description
1 polymer ?
#
loop_
_entity_poly.entity_id
_entity_poly.type
_entity_poly.pdbx_seq_one_letter_code
_entity_poly.pdbx_strand_id
1 'polypeptide(L)'
;GIGASRFTEPEKMADAVLGDFIGDAAAWADYLAGEGFRRVVLIGHSEGALIAFCAAQQTPKVAAVVSLAGAGYPLDEILQLQLASQLLPDNMDLLLQANAITAALKRGERVESCPPQLEALFHPSVQTFWISSLRYDPREEIRKVRVPILVVGGDNDLQVPPDNAEALAKAQPRARKAIIAGMTHPLKKCTGRMRIDQTGAYGDSTLPIDPDLVAVVTQFIRGL
;
A
#
# COMPACT_ATOMS: atom_id res chain seq x y z
N GLY A 1 -0.47 17.92 -0.40
CA GLY A 1 0.02 17.41 0.88
C GLY A 1 -1.11 16.91 1.76
N ILE A 2 -0.76 16.07 2.72
CA ILE A 2 -1.71 15.51 3.70
C ILE A 2 -1.35 16.06 5.09
N GLY A 3 -2.36 16.35 5.90
CA GLY A 3 -2.17 16.95 7.22
C GLY A 3 -1.60 18.37 7.14
N ALA A 4 -0.46 18.61 7.79
CA ALA A 4 0.22 19.90 7.78
C ALA A 4 1.17 20.08 6.57
N SER A 5 1.46 19.01 5.83
CA SER A 5 2.33 19.06 4.65
C SER A 5 1.66 19.78 3.48
N ARG A 6 2.43 20.54 2.72
CA ARG A 6 1.95 21.27 1.55
C ARG A 6 2.87 21.01 0.37
N PHE A 7 2.31 20.95 -0.82
CA PHE A 7 3.10 21.00 -2.05
C PHE A 7 3.64 22.41 -2.22
N THR A 8 4.91 22.53 -2.53
CA THR A 8 5.52 23.83 -2.87
C THR A 8 5.05 24.33 -4.23
N GLU A 9 4.73 23.41 -5.13
CA GLU A 9 4.26 23.64 -6.50
C GLU A 9 2.99 22.81 -6.76
N PRO A 10 1.81 23.27 -6.27
CA PRO A 10 0.55 22.50 -6.36
C PRO A 10 0.14 22.13 -7.79
N GLU A 11 0.53 22.94 -8.77
CA GLU A 11 0.27 22.71 -10.20
C GLU A 11 0.98 21.46 -10.74
N LYS A 12 2.09 21.06 -10.14
CA LYS A 12 2.83 19.84 -10.51
C LYS A 12 2.28 18.56 -9.88
N MET A 13 1.27 18.66 -9.03
CA MET A 13 0.71 17.49 -8.36
C MET A 13 0.13 16.45 -9.33
N ALA A 14 -0.37 16.90 -10.49
CA ALA A 14 -0.88 16.02 -11.53
C ALA A 14 0.23 15.24 -12.27
N ASP A 15 1.48 15.68 -12.15
CA ASP A 15 2.64 15.03 -12.76
C ASP A 15 3.32 14.01 -11.80
N ALA A 16 2.88 13.96 -10.55
CA ALA A 16 3.46 13.07 -9.55
C ALA A 16 3.39 11.60 -9.99
N VAL A 17 4.48 10.88 -9.80
CA VAL A 17 4.63 9.45 -10.07
C VAL A 17 4.96 8.69 -8.79
N LEU A 18 4.75 7.39 -8.77
CA LEU A 18 5.12 6.57 -7.60
C LEU A 18 6.62 6.70 -7.25
N GLY A 19 7.46 6.93 -8.27
CA GLY A 19 8.89 7.16 -8.10
C GLY A 19 9.23 8.34 -7.19
N ASP A 20 8.42 9.39 -7.18
CA ASP A 20 8.65 10.56 -6.32
C ASP A 20 8.47 10.18 -4.84
N PHE A 21 7.42 9.44 -4.51
CA PHE A 21 7.18 8.95 -3.15
C PHE A 21 8.25 7.96 -2.68
N ILE A 22 8.76 7.14 -3.61
CA ILE A 22 9.89 6.22 -3.33
C ILE A 22 11.15 7.03 -3.03
N GLY A 23 11.45 8.05 -3.85
CA GLY A 23 12.58 8.95 -3.66
C GLY A 23 12.50 9.72 -2.33
N ASP A 24 11.32 10.24 -2.00
CA ASP A 24 11.06 10.93 -0.73
C ASP A 24 11.32 10.01 0.47
N ALA A 25 10.82 8.77 0.43
CA ALA A 25 11.04 7.81 1.52
C ALA A 25 12.54 7.46 1.68
N ALA A 26 13.28 7.31 0.59
CA ALA A 26 14.73 7.09 0.62
C ALA A 26 15.48 8.32 1.16
N ALA A 27 15.11 9.53 0.72
CA ALA A 27 15.70 10.78 1.20
C ALA A 27 15.46 11.01 2.70
N TRP A 28 14.27 10.66 3.21
CA TRP A 28 14.00 10.71 4.65
C TRP A 28 14.86 9.71 5.43
N ALA A 29 15.10 8.52 4.89
CA ALA A 29 16.01 7.56 5.54
C ALA A 29 17.45 8.07 5.59
N ASP A 30 17.93 8.70 4.51
CA ASP A 30 19.26 9.32 4.46
C ASP A 30 19.37 10.50 5.42
N TYR A 31 18.35 11.36 5.47
CA TYR A 31 18.30 12.50 6.39
C TYR A 31 18.37 12.03 7.85
N LEU A 32 17.54 11.08 8.26
CA LEU A 32 17.56 10.56 9.63
C LEU A 32 18.91 9.93 10.00
N ALA A 33 19.53 9.21 9.06
CA ALA A 33 20.87 8.68 9.28
C ALA A 33 21.91 9.80 9.44
N GLY A 34 21.78 10.91 8.70
CA GLY A 34 22.58 12.11 8.83
C GLY A 34 22.41 12.80 10.19
N GLU A 35 21.20 12.79 10.75
CA GLU A 35 20.89 13.29 12.11
C GLU A 35 21.40 12.37 13.24
N GLY A 36 22.11 11.28 12.91
CA GLY A 36 22.74 10.38 13.88
C GLY A 36 21.90 9.18 14.31
N PHE A 37 20.73 8.95 13.71
CA PHE A 37 19.98 7.72 13.96
C PHE A 37 20.71 6.52 13.36
N ARG A 38 21.08 5.56 14.20
CA ARG A 38 21.89 4.40 13.78
C ARG A 38 21.09 3.36 12.96
N ARG A 39 19.80 3.31 13.17
CA ARG A 39 18.91 2.34 12.52
C ARG A 39 17.64 3.05 12.08
N VAL A 40 17.43 3.11 10.79
CA VAL A 40 16.18 3.62 10.20
C VAL A 40 15.38 2.43 9.71
N VAL A 41 14.15 2.30 10.17
CA VAL A 41 13.21 1.25 9.75
C VAL A 41 12.10 1.91 8.95
N LEU A 42 11.86 1.44 7.74
CA LEU A 42 10.71 1.88 6.95
C LEU A 42 9.50 1.01 7.30
N ILE A 43 8.41 1.65 7.72
CA ILE A 43 7.13 0.99 7.99
C ILE A 43 6.13 1.51 6.97
N GLY A 44 5.76 0.67 6.01
CA GLY A 44 4.82 1.02 4.96
C GLY A 44 3.47 0.34 5.15
N HIS A 45 2.37 1.10 5.09
CA HIS A 45 1.01 0.58 5.14
C HIS A 45 0.40 0.59 3.75
N SER A 46 -0.27 -0.51 3.36
CA SER A 46 -0.96 -0.61 2.07
C SER A 46 0.03 -0.34 0.90
N GLU A 47 -0.24 0.65 0.05
CA GLU A 47 0.68 1.09 -1.01
C GLU A 47 2.06 1.51 -0.48
N GLY A 48 2.11 2.09 0.73
CA GLY A 48 3.36 2.44 1.40
C GLY A 48 4.30 1.25 1.63
N ALA A 49 3.80 0.02 1.64
CA ALA A 49 4.65 -1.18 1.70
C ALA A 49 5.49 -1.35 0.43
N LEU A 50 4.90 -1.16 -0.75
CA LEU A 50 5.61 -1.16 -2.03
C LEU A 50 6.64 -0.03 -2.08
N ILE A 51 6.25 1.17 -1.66
CA ILE A 51 7.17 2.33 -1.56
C ILE A 51 8.35 1.97 -0.67
N ALA A 52 8.13 1.36 0.50
CA ALA A 52 9.19 0.97 1.42
C ALA A 52 10.12 -0.11 0.83
N PHE A 53 9.60 -1.08 0.08
CA PHE A 53 10.43 -2.07 -0.62
C PHE A 53 11.33 -1.40 -1.64
N CYS A 54 10.80 -0.48 -2.43
CA CYS A 54 11.58 0.22 -3.45
C CYS A 54 12.58 1.22 -2.85
N ALA A 55 12.20 1.97 -1.82
CA ALA A 55 13.08 2.92 -1.15
C ALA A 55 14.28 2.23 -0.47
N ALA A 56 14.06 1.04 0.12
CA ALA A 56 15.13 0.24 0.73
C ALA A 56 16.18 -0.28 -0.28
N GLN A 57 15.88 -0.20 -1.58
CA GLN A 57 16.84 -0.51 -2.65
C GLN A 57 17.67 0.70 -3.06
N GLN A 58 17.19 1.93 -2.78
CA GLN A 58 17.83 3.17 -3.21
C GLN A 58 18.86 3.69 -2.20
N THR A 59 18.74 3.32 -0.92
CA THR A 59 19.67 3.75 0.11
C THR A 59 20.11 2.62 1.05
N PRO A 60 21.41 2.52 1.39
CA PRO A 60 21.89 1.55 2.36
C PRO A 60 21.60 1.95 3.82
N LYS A 61 20.93 3.08 4.05
CA LYS A 61 20.63 3.59 5.41
C LYS A 61 19.42 2.91 6.05
N VAL A 62 18.61 2.22 5.25
CA VAL A 62 17.48 1.44 5.76
C VAL A 62 17.99 0.16 6.43
N ALA A 63 17.67 -0.01 7.71
CA ALA A 63 18.08 -1.16 8.50
C ALA A 63 17.09 -2.34 8.42
N ALA A 64 15.81 -2.06 8.18
CA ALA A 64 14.76 -3.07 8.00
C ALA A 64 13.52 -2.46 7.37
N VAL A 65 12.64 -3.32 6.85
CA VAL A 65 11.33 -2.92 6.29
C VAL A 65 10.21 -3.68 7.00
N VAL A 66 9.12 -2.97 7.31
CA VAL A 66 7.87 -3.54 7.82
C VAL A 66 6.76 -3.21 6.83
N SER A 67 6.14 -4.23 6.27
CA SER A 67 4.95 -4.13 5.42
C SER A 67 3.71 -4.41 6.28
N LEU A 68 2.81 -3.45 6.37
CA LEU A 68 1.53 -3.55 7.07
C LEU A 68 0.39 -3.55 6.06
N ALA A 69 -0.37 -4.63 5.97
CA ALA A 69 -1.47 -4.79 5.01
C ALA A 69 -1.05 -4.42 3.57
N GLY A 70 0.19 -4.71 3.20
CA GLY A 70 0.75 -4.42 1.88
C GLY A 70 0.24 -5.39 0.82
N ALA A 71 -0.01 -4.88 -0.39
CA ALA A 71 -0.40 -5.70 -1.53
C ALA A 71 0.71 -6.70 -1.89
N GLY A 72 0.31 -7.95 -2.13
CA GLY A 72 1.17 -9.03 -2.61
C GLY A 72 1.00 -9.32 -4.09
N TYR A 73 0.09 -8.61 -4.75
CA TYR A 73 -0.21 -8.72 -6.17
C TYR A 73 -0.13 -7.34 -6.84
N PRO A 74 0.05 -7.29 -8.17
CA PRO A 74 0.04 -6.04 -8.92
C PRO A 74 -1.22 -5.21 -8.68
N LEU A 75 -1.07 -3.90 -8.80
CA LEU A 75 -2.12 -2.95 -8.44
C LEU A 75 -3.41 -3.14 -9.26
N ASP A 76 -3.32 -3.54 -10.51
CA ASP A 76 -4.49 -3.85 -11.35
C ASP A 76 -5.29 -5.05 -10.81
N GLU A 77 -4.62 -6.09 -10.31
CA GLU A 77 -5.29 -7.25 -9.70
C GLU A 77 -5.99 -6.85 -8.40
N ILE A 78 -5.33 -6.06 -7.54
CA ILE A 78 -5.90 -5.55 -6.29
C ILE A 78 -7.10 -4.64 -6.57
N LEU A 79 -6.97 -3.72 -7.52
CA LEU A 79 -8.04 -2.80 -7.88
C LEU A 79 -9.26 -3.55 -8.44
N GLN A 80 -9.04 -4.54 -9.29
CA GLN A 80 -10.10 -5.38 -9.82
C GLN A 80 -10.86 -6.10 -8.69
N LEU A 81 -10.15 -6.68 -7.72
CA LEU A 81 -10.76 -7.33 -6.57
C LEU A 81 -11.60 -6.35 -5.73
N GLN A 82 -11.05 -5.18 -5.44
CA GLN A 82 -11.72 -4.15 -4.64
C GLN A 82 -12.97 -3.61 -5.35
N LEU A 83 -12.87 -3.32 -6.64
CA LEU A 83 -14.01 -2.83 -7.43
C LEU A 83 -15.08 -3.91 -7.59
N ALA A 84 -14.70 -5.15 -7.85
CA ALA A 84 -15.65 -6.26 -7.93
C ALA A 84 -16.42 -6.41 -6.62
N SER A 85 -15.76 -6.34 -5.47
CA SER A 85 -16.42 -6.43 -4.16
C SER A 85 -17.37 -5.27 -3.86
N GLN A 86 -17.20 -4.13 -4.54
CA GLN A 86 -18.02 -2.93 -4.34
C GLN A 86 -19.18 -2.82 -5.34
N LEU A 87 -18.96 -3.27 -6.56
CA LEU A 87 -19.86 -3.03 -7.67
C LEU A 87 -20.77 -4.22 -8.00
N LEU A 88 -20.34 -5.44 -7.68
CA LEU A 88 -21.14 -6.63 -7.96
C LEU A 88 -22.17 -6.90 -6.86
N PRO A 89 -23.36 -7.49 -7.24
CA PRO A 89 -23.76 -7.83 -8.62
C PRO A 89 -24.38 -6.66 -9.40
N ASP A 90 -24.64 -5.52 -8.78
CA ASP A 90 -25.58 -4.50 -9.26
C ASP A 90 -25.02 -3.62 -10.40
N ASN A 91 -23.69 -3.51 -10.51
CA ASN A 91 -23.02 -2.57 -11.41
C ASN A 91 -21.94 -3.24 -12.28
N MET A 92 -22.28 -4.37 -12.93
CA MET A 92 -21.37 -5.13 -13.79
C MET A 92 -20.77 -4.26 -14.91
N ASP A 93 -21.59 -3.44 -15.58
CA ASP A 93 -21.12 -2.59 -16.68
C ASP A 93 -20.07 -1.57 -16.20
N LEU A 94 -20.26 -1.02 -15.00
CA LEU A 94 -19.30 -0.08 -14.42
C LEU A 94 -17.98 -0.79 -14.08
N LEU A 95 -18.03 -2.02 -13.58
CA LEU A 95 -16.84 -2.84 -13.35
C LEU A 95 -16.08 -3.13 -14.66
N LEU A 96 -16.78 -3.47 -15.74
CA LEU A 96 -16.15 -3.71 -17.04
C LEU A 96 -15.47 -2.45 -17.57
N GLN A 97 -16.10 -1.28 -17.42
CA GLN A 97 -15.50 0.01 -17.81
C GLN A 97 -14.25 0.33 -16.97
N ALA A 98 -14.32 0.13 -15.65
CA ALA A 98 -13.17 0.33 -14.75
C ALA A 98 -11.99 -0.58 -15.13
N ASN A 99 -12.26 -1.85 -15.46
CA ASN A 99 -11.23 -2.80 -15.90
C ASN A 99 -10.61 -2.38 -17.25
N ALA A 100 -11.43 -1.89 -18.19
CA ALA A 100 -10.94 -1.39 -19.48
C ALA A 100 -10.03 -0.17 -19.31
N ILE A 101 -10.41 0.77 -18.45
CA ILE A 101 -9.58 1.95 -18.10
C ILE A 101 -8.27 1.51 -17.47
N THR A 102 -8.33 0.63 -16.46
CA THR A 102 -7.13 0.12 -15.78
C THR A 102 -6.18 -0.55 -16.77
N ALA A 103 -6.71 -1.36 -17.70
CA ALA A 103 -5.90 -2.00 -18.73
C ALA A 103 -5.24 -1.00 -19.69
N ALA A 104 -5.93 0.08 -20.07
CA ALA A 104 -5.34 1.16 -20.87
C ALA A 104 -4.21 1.86 -20.12
N LEU A 105 -4.44 2.25 -18.86
CA LEU A 105 -3.43 2.88 -18.02
C LEU A 105 -2.21 1.97 -17.80
N LYS A 106 -2.41 0.66 -17.66
CA LYS A 106 -1.32 -0.31 -17.54
C LYS A 106 -0.45 -0.38 -18.80
N ARG A 107 -1.02 -0.11 -19.99
CA ARG A 107 -0.25 0.03 -21.24
C ARG A 107 0.40 1.41 -21.39
N GLY A 108 0.16 2.34 -20.47
CA GLY A 108 0.65 3.73 -20.54
C GLY A 108 -0.27 4.65 -21.35
N GLU A 109 -1.46 4.18 -21.71
CA GLU A 109 -2.45 4.93 -22.49
C GLU A 109 -3.34 5.73 -21.54
N ARG A 110 -3.47 7.05 -21.77
CA ARG A 110 -4.40 7.89 -21.02
C ARG A 110 -5.81 7.78 -21.58
N VAL A 111 -6.80 7.93 -20.73
CA VAL A 111 -8.21 8.04 -21.11
C VAL A 111 -8.69 9.47 -20.89
N GLU A 112 -9.35 10.05 -21.87
CA GLU A 112 -9.81 11.43 -21.81
C GLU A 112 -11.01 11.62 -20.88
N SER A 113 -11.85 10.60 -20.77
CA SER A 113 -13.06 10.65 -19.95
C SER A 113 -13.33 9.29 -19.31
N CYS A 114 -13.99 9.30 -18.16
CA CYS A 114 -14.48 8.11 -17.47
C CYS A 114 -15.90 8.35 -16.93
N PRO A 115 -16.64 7.29 -16.58
CA PRO A 115 -17.93 7.44 -15.92
C PRO A 115 -17.83 8.31 -14.65
N PRO A 116 -18.83 9.17 -14.37
CA PRO A 116 -18.81 10.05 -13.18
C PRO A 116 -18.57 9.29 -11.86
N GLN A 117 -19.07 8.05 -11.75
CA GLN A 117 -18.88 7.20 -10.57
C GLN A 117 -17.43 6.73 -10.40
N LEU A 118 -16.62 6.75 -11.45
CA LEU A 118 -15.20 6.36 -11.46
C LEU A 118 -14.26 7.58 -11.49
N GLU A 119 -14.80 8.80 -11.56
CA GLU A 119 -14.00 10.02 -11.73
C GLU A 119 -13.02 10.23 -10.57
N ALA A 120 -13.45 9.96 -9.33
CA ALA A 120 -12.57 10.04 -8.17
C ALA A 120 -11.33 9.14 -8.28
N LEU A 121 -11.44 8.05 -9.04
CA LEU A 121 -10.37 7.06 -9.19
C LEU A 121 -9.54 7.28 -10.47
N PHE A 122 -10.17 7.69 -11.57
CA PHE A 122 -9.54 7.73 -12.91
C PHE A 122 -9.54 9.11 -13.57
N HIS A 123 -9.82 10.18 -12.81
CA HIS A 123 -9.73 11.53 -13.35
C HIS A 123 -8.38 11.74 -14.07
N PRO A 124 -8.34 12.44 -15.21
CA PRO A 124 -7.09 12.65 -15.97
C PRO A 124 -5.90 13.14 -15.15
N SER A 125 -6.15 13.94 -14.11
CA SER A 125 -5.10 14.49 -13.24
C SER A 125 -4.38 13.43 -12.36
N VAL A 126 -4.96 12.25 -12.16
CA VAL A 126 -4.33 11.17 -11.36
C VAL A 126 -3.76 10.05 -12.23
N GLN A 127 -3.94 10.11 -13.54
CA GLN A 127 -3.55 9.00 -14.42
C GLN A 127 -2.04 8.84 -14.56
N THR A 128 -1.27 9.91 -14.42
CA THR A 128 0.21 9.82 -14.39
C THR A 128 0.67 8.93 -13.24
N PHE A 129 0.08 9.14 -12.07
CA PHE A 129 0.36 8.32 -10.89
C PHE A 129 -0.04 6.85 -11.12
N TRP A 130 -1.24 6.59 -11.65
CA TRP A 130 -1.70 5.24 -11.97
C TRP A 130 -0.78 4.53 -12.96
N ILE A 131 -0.46 5.18 -14.08
CA ILE A 131 0.43 4.61 -15.12
C ILE A 131 1.79 4.24 -14.51
N SER A 132 2.31 5.07 -13.62
CA SER A 132 3.59 4.79 -12.97
C SER A 132 3.48 3.63 -11.97
N SER A 133 2.41 3.57 -11.17
CA SER A 133 2.20 2.57 -10.12
C SER A 133 1.91 1.18 -10.70
N LEU A 134 1.16 1.11 -11.81
CA LEU A 134 0.81 -0.14 -12.49
C LEU A 134 2.01 -0.90 -13.12
N ARG A 135 3.20 -0.30 -13.13
CA ARG A 135 4.44 -0.95 -13.61
C ARG A 135 5.10 -1.84 -12.58
N TYR A 136 4.71 -1.73 -11.31
CA TYR A 136 5.35 -2.45 -10.21
C TYR A 136 4.62 -3.74 -9.87
N ASP A 137 5.38 -4.80 -9.67
CA ASP A 137 4.91 -6.03 -9.02
C ASP A 137 5.55 -6.10 -7.62
N PRO A 138 4.75 -6.02 -6.55
CA PRO A 138 5.28 -6.07 -5.18
C PRO A 138 6.11 -7.32 -4.88
N ARG A 139 5.82 -8.44 -5.55
CA ARG A 139 6.56 -9.70 -5.41
C ARG A 139 7.97 -9.59 -6.00
N GLU A 140 8.12 -8.86 -7.09
CA GLU A 140 9.44 -8.60 -7.68
C GLU A 140 10.23 -7.59 -6.82
N GLU A 141 9.56 -6.59 -6.29
CA GLU A 141 10.23 -5.56 -5.49
C GLU A 141 10.71 -6.09 -4.14
N ILE A 142 9.89 -6.88 -3.43
CA ILE A 142 10.31 -7.46 -2.15
C ILE A 142 11.50 -8.43 -2.30
N ARG A 143 11.64 -9.14 -3.43
CA ARG A 143 12.80 -10.02 -3.71
C ARG A 143 14.12 -9.28 -3.73
N LYS A 144 14.12 -8.03 -4.15
CA LYS A 144 15.32 -7.19 -4.27
C LYS A 144 15.78 -6.63 -2.93
N VAL A 145 14.91 -6.60 -1.91
CA VAL A 145 15.22 -6.07 -0.58
C VAL A 145 16.22 -6.98 0.13
N ARG A 146 17.32 -6.40 0.61
CA ARG A 146 18.46 -7.13 1.22
C ARG A 146 18.45 -7.12 2.75
N VAL A 147 17.71 -6.19 3.34
CA VAL A 147 17.60 -6.02 4.81
C VAL A 147 16.49 -6.93 5.38
N PRO A 148 16.44 -7.15 6.70
CA PRO A 148 15.35 -7.87 7.35
C PRO A 148 13.98 -7.28 7.01
N ILE A 149 13.01 -8.16 6.79
CA ILE A 149 11.62 -7.77 6.45
C ILE A 149 10.65 -8.45 7.39
N LEU A 150 9.64 -7.68 7.83
CA LEU A 150 8.43 -8.20 8.46
C LEU A 150 7.24 -7.89 7.55
N VAL A 151 6.47 -8.90 7.20
CA VAL A 151 5.22 -8.79 6.46
C VAL A 151 4.07 -9.09 7.41
N VAL A 152 3.15 -8.14 7.58
CA VAL A 152 1.98 -8.29 8.44
C VAL A 152 0.71 -8.10 7.65
N GLY A 153 -0.20 -9.06 7.73
CA GLY A 153 -1.56 -8.99 7.18
C GLY A 153 -2.60 -9.15 8.29
N GLY A 154 -3.83 -8.74 8.03
CA GLY A 154 -4.98 -9.03 8.87
C GLY A 154 -5.86 -10.11 8.25
N ASP A 155 -6.39 -11.04 9.06
CA ASP A 155 -7.30 -12.08 8.55
C ASP A 155 -8.73 -11.54 8.30
N ASN A 156 -8.97 -10.30 8.67
CA ASN A 156 -10.22 -9.58 8.45
C ASN A 156 -10.06 -8.35 7.55
N ASP A 157 -8.97 -8.28 6.79
CA ASP A 157 -8.73 -7.23 5.81
C ASP A 157 -9.51 -7.51 4.51
N LEU A 158 -10.51 -6.66 4.20
CA LEU A 158 -11.34 -6.78 3.01
C LEU A 158 -10.77 -6.03 1.79
N GLN A 159 -9.74 -5.21 1.97
CA GLN A 159 -9.10 -4.49 0.86
C GLN A 159 -7.87 -5.22 0.34
N VAL A 160 -7.07 -5.74 1.24
CA VAL A 160 -5.85 -6.51 0.96
C VAL A 160 -5.91 -7.80 1.79
N PRO A 161 -6.63 -8.81 1.30
CA PRO A 161 -6.81 -10.08 2.01
C PRO A 161 -5.49 -10.76 2.39
N PRO A 162 -5.49 -11.68 3.37
CA PRO A 162 -4.27 -12.25 3.95
C PRO A 162 -3.40 -13.05 2.96
N ASP A 163 -3.95 -13.52 1.83
CA ASP A 163 -3.20 -14.15 0.76
C ASP A 163 -2.16 -13.22 0.12
N ASN A 164 -2.32 -11.90 0.24
CA ASN A 164 -1.31 -10.92 -0.16
C ASN A 164 -0.04 -11.04 0.70
N ALA A 165 -0.19 -11.17 2.01
CA ALA A 165 0.94 -11.40 2.91
C ALA A 165 1.61 -12.76 2.63
N GLU A 166 0.82 -13.78 2.27
CA GLU A 166 1.34 -15.09 1.85
C GLU A 166 2.16 -14.96 0.55
N ALA A 167 1.66 -14.22 -0.44
CA ALA A 167 2.35 -14.01 -1.71
C ALA A 167 3.69 -13.28 -1.52
N LEU A 168 3.73 -12.24 -0.68
CA LEU A 168 4.95 -11.53 -0.33
C LEU A 168 5.96 -12.44 0.39
N ALA A 169 5.52 -13.20 1.38
CA ALA A 169 6.38 -14.12 2.12
C ALA A 169 6.92 -15.26 1.24
N LYS A 170 6.11 -15.76 0.29
CA LYS A 170 6.55 -16.72 -0.71
C LYS A 170 7.58 -16.13 -1.67
N ALA A 171 7.41 -14.86 -2.06
CA ALA A 171 8.33 -14.17 -2.93
C ALA A 171 9.68 -13.89 -2.25
N GLN A 172 9.68 -13.63 -0.93
CA GLN A 172 10.88 -13.39 -0.13
C GLN A 172 10.93 -14.34 1.10
N PRO A 173 11.46 -15.56 0.95
CA PRO A 173 11.44 -16.58 2.03
C PRO A 173 12.21 -16.19 3.30
N ARG A 174 13.05 -15.15 3.26
CA ARG A 174 13.73 -14.61 4.43
C ARG A 174 12.88 -13.63 5.23
N ALA A 175 11.75 -13.17 4.69
CA ALA A 175 10.84 -12.30 5.39
C ALA A 175 10.13 -13.07 6.52
N ARG A 176 10.01 -12.43 7.69
CA ARG A 176 9.10 -12.91 8.73
C ARG A 176 7.69 -12.52 8.34
N LYS A 177 6.73 -13.43 8.58
CA LYS A 177 5.32 -13.19 8.30
C LYS A 177 4.51 -13.31 9.58
N ALA A 178 3.52 -12.43 9.74
CA ALA A 178 2.49 -12.51 10.78
C ALA A 178 1.12 -12.20 10.20
N ILE A 179 0.10 -12.99 10.59
CA ILE A 179 -1.30 -12.70 10.30
C ILE A 179 -1.97 -12.39 11.62
N ILE A 180 -2.55 -11.21 11.74
CA ILE A 180 -3.18 -10.73 12.97
C ILE A 180 -4.68 -11.02 12.93
N ALA A 181 -5.16 -11.75 13.92
CA ALA A 181 -6.55 -12.19 13.99
C ALA A 181 -7.50 -11.00 14.25
N GLY A 182 -8.51 -10.84 13.38
CA GLY A 182 -9.49 -9.77 13.44
C GLY A 182 -8.99 -8.40 13.00
N MET A 183 -7.73 -8.26 12.57
CA MET A 183 -7.21 -6.99 12.09
C MET A 183 -7.77 -6.68 10.70
N THR A 184 -8.27 -5.47 10.55
CA THR A 184 -8.82 -4.90 9.30
C THR A 184 -7.77 -4.06 8.58
N HIS A 185 -8.09 -3.57 7.36
CA HIS A 185 -7.16 -2.74 6.58
C HIS A 185 -6.66 -1.48 7.32
N PRO A 186 -7.51 -0.71 8.06
CA PRO A 186 -7.02 0.42 8.86
C PRO A 186 -6.27 0.00 10.14
N LEU A 187 -5.79 -1.23 10.22
CA LEU A 187 -4.95 -1.78 11.30
C LEU A 187 -5.64 -1.82 12.67
N LYS A 188 -6.96 -1.87 12.68
CA LYS A 188 -7.80 -1.93 13.88
C LYS A 188 -8.51 -3.26 13.98
N LYS A 189 -8.78 -3.70 15.19
CA LYS A 189 -9.50 -4.95 15.44
C LYS A 189 -10.99 -4.79 15.17
N CYS A 190 -11.57 -5.75 14.45
CA CYS A 190 -13.00 -5.87 14.25
C CYS A 190 -13.38 -7.35 14.23
N THR A 191 -14.49 -7.70 14.90
CA THR A 191 -14.97 -9.09 14.96
C THR A 191 -15.92 -9.42 13.81
N GLY A 192 -16.63 -8.43 13.27
CA GLY A 192 -17.51 -8.59 12.12
C GLY A 192 -16.71 -8.71 10.82
N ARG A 193 -17.19 -9.57 9.92
CA ARG A 193 -16.48 -9.88 8.66
C ARG A 193 -17.12 -9.26 7.43
N MET A 194 -18.27 -8.60 7.61
CA MET A 194 -18.93 -7.88 6.51
C MET A 194 -18.42 -6.43 6.45
N ARG A 195 -18.50 -5.83 5.26
CA ARG A 195 -18.10 -4.43 5.05
C ARG A 195 -18.81 -3.45 6.00
N ILE A 196 -20.10 -3.66 6.25
CA ILE A 196 -20.87 -2.82 7.17
C ILE A 196 -20.31 -2.88 8.60
N ASP A 197 -19.83 -4.03 9.04
CA ASP A 197 -19.27 -4.22 10.38
C ASP A 197 -17.96 -3.42 10.57
N GLN A 198 -17.22 -3.22 9.49
CA GLN A 198 -15.92 -2.56 9.50
C GLN A 198 -16.01 -1.04 9.34
N THR A 199 -17.19 -0.48 9.08
CA THR A 199 -17.38 0.98 8.88
C THR A 199 -16.81 1.80 10.04
N GLY A 200 -17.01 1.34 11.28
CA GLY A 200 -16.45 1.99 12.47
C GLY A 200 -14.92 1.97 12.50
N ALA A 201 -14.28 0.90 12.03
CA ALA A 201 -12.82 0.81 12.00
C ALA A 201 -12.20 1.89 11.09
N TYR A 202 -12.89 2.27 10.01
CA TYR A 202 -12.44 3.33 9.10
C TYR A 202 -12.70 4.75 9.62
N GLY A 203 -13.86 4.98 10.23
CA GLY A 203 -14.33 6.32 10.61
C GLY A 203 -14.02 6.76 12.03
N ASP A 204 -13.90 5.82 12.96
CA ASP A 204 -13.72 6.14 14.39
C ASP A 204 -12.23 6.28 14.73
N SER A 205 -11.76 7.51 14.86
CA SER A 205 -10.37 7.82 15.24
C SER A 205 -10.04 7.47 16.70
N THR A 206 -11.03 7.17 17.53
CA THR A 206 -10.83 6.80 18.95
C THR A 206 -10.46 5.32 19.11
N LEU A 207 -10.77 4.50 18.10
CA LEU A 207 -10.37 3.09 18.12
C LEU A 207 -8.84 2.96 17.98
N PRO A 208 -8.18 2.25 18.90
CA PRO A 208 -6.74 2.07 18.84
C PRO A 208 -6.32 1.17 17.67
N ILE A 209 -5.06 1.28 17.29
CA ILE A 209 -4.38 0.27 16.47
C ILE A 209 -4.40 -1.05 17.23
N ASP A 210 -4.53 -2.17 16.49
CA ASP A 210 -4.55 -3.51 17.07
C ASP A 210 -3.30 -3.75 17.95
N PRO A 211 -3.47 -4.10 19.24
CA PRO A 211 -2.34 -4.28 20.15
C PRO A 211 -1.43 -5.45 19.75
N ASP A 212 -1.96 -6.50 19.11
CA ASP A 212 -1.17 -7.63 18.64
C ASP A 212 -0.24 -7.18 17.50
N LEU A 213 -0.69 -6.27 16.63
CA LEU A 213 0.16 -5.64 15.62
C LEU A 213 1.30 -4.86 16.26
N VAL A 214 1.00 -4.03 17.26
CA VAL A 214 2.01 -3.23 17.97
C VAL A 214 3.05 -4.14 18.61
N ALA A 215 2.62 -5.24 19.25
CA ALA A 215 3.51 -6.22 19.88
C ALA A 215 4.45 -6.88 18.86
N VAL A 216 3.91 -7.37 17.73
CA VAL A 216 4.68 -8.04 16.67
C VAL A 216 5.72 -7.11 16.05
N VAL A 217 5.32 -5.87 15.70
CA VAL A 217 6.24 -4.88 15.12
C VAL A 217 7.33 -4.49 16.12
N THR A 218 6.95 -4.26 17.38
CA THR A 218 7.91 -3.91 18.43
C THR A 218 8.93 -5.03 18.66
N GLN A 219 8.45 -6.28 18.71
CA GLN A 219 9.33 -7.45 18.86
C GLN A 219 10.31 -7.58 17.68
N PHE A 220 9.84 -7.36 16.46
CA PHE A 220 10.68 -7.39 15.27
C PHE A 220 11.79 -6.33 15.34
N ILE A 221 11.42 -5.08 15.62
CA ILE A 221 12.37 -3.96 15.67
C ILE A 221 13.40 -4.14 16.79
N ARG A 222 12.99 -4.65 17.96
CA ARG A 222 13.93 -4.93 19.08
C ARG A 222 14.90 -6.06 18.78
N GLY A 223 14.57 -6.93 17.84
CA GLY A 223 15.40 -8.06 17.42
C GLY A 223 16.38 -7.74 16.27
N LEU A 224 16.41 -6.49 15.79
CA LEU A 224 17.38 -6.00 14.80
C LEU A 224 18.70 -5.68 15.49
#